data_ed6338015ecef66b1ebc197f88ecba32
#
_entry.id   ed6338015ecef66b1ebc197f88ecba32
#
_cell.length_a   1.000
_cell.length_b   1.000
_cell.length_c   1.000
_cell.angle_alpha   90.00
_cell.angle_beta   90.00
_cell.angle_gamma   90.00
#
_symmetry.space_group_name_H-M   'P 1'
#
loop_
_entity.id
_entity.type
_entity.pdbx_description
1 polymer ?
#
loop_
_entity_poly.entity_id
_entity_poly.type
_entity_poly.pdbx_seq_one_letter_code
_entity_poly.pdbx_strand_id
1 'polypeptide(L)'
;LIGKGHKQAIVSLVERKSGYAVLAKVKNKTADLVSNAIIDRLKPLMRKVSTLTYDNGKEFADHASIDHALGSISYFADPYSSWQRGSNENLNGLIRQYIPKSRLLSTVSDAELAKIEGLLNNRPRKRLGYKTPHEVFTKSFNPVALRA
;
A
#
# COMPACT_ATOMS: atom_id res chain seq x y z
N LEU A 1 -7.76 -2.74 -2.09
CA LEU A 1 -8.84 -3.61 -1.58
C LEU A 1 -10.19 -2.89 -1.58
N ILE A 2 -11.19 -3.49 -2.19
CA ILE A 2 -12.55 -2.97 -2.29
C ILE A 2 -13.42 -3.56 -1.19
N GLY A 3 -14.19 -2.71 -0.51
CA GLY A 3 -15.13 -3.14 0.52
C GLY A 3 -16.46 -3.66 -0.04
N LYS A 4 -17.22 -4.30 0.83
CA LYS A 4 -18.60 -4.69 0.55
C LYS A 4 -19.39 -3.42 0.18
N GLY A 5 -20.15 -3.46 -0.90
CA GLY A 5 -20.88 -2.31 -1.44
C GLY A 5 -20.09 -1.44 -2.40
N HIS A 6 -18.82 -1.75 -2.69
CA HIS A 6 -17.96 -1.16 -3.71
C HIS A 6 -17.69 0.36 -3.64
N LYS A 7 -18.08 1.02 -2.54
CA LYS A 7 -17.81 2.46 -2.36
C LYS A 7 -16.49 2.71 -1.62
N GLN A 8 -16.35 2.12 -0.45
CA GLN A 8 -15.14 2.28 0.36
C GLN A 8 -14.04 1.32 -0.07
N ALA A 9 -12.80 1.75 0.10
CA ALA A 9 -11.64 0.93 -0.22
C ALA A 9 -10.50 1.17 0.76
N ILE A 10 -9.60 0.21 0.83
CA ILE A 10 -8.30 0.34 1.48
C ILE A 10 -7.25 0.41 0.38
N VAL A 11 -6.49 1.49 0.38
CA VAL A 11 -5.30 1.62 -0.45
C VAL A 11 -4.18 0.89 0.27
N SER A 12 -3.56 -0.07 -0.38
CA SER A 12 -2.45 -0.83 0.16
C SER A 12 -1.21 -0.64 -0.70
N LEU A 13 -0.12 -0.25 -0.07
CA LEU A 13 1.18 -0.09 -0.69
C LEU A 13 2.15 -1.04 -0.03
N VAL A 14 3.03 -1.65 -0.79
CA VAL A 14 4.04 -2.58 -0.26
C VAL A 14 5.40 -2.28 -0.86
N GLU A 15 6.43 -2.24 -0.01
CA GLU A 15 7.82 -2.19 -0.45
C GLU A 15 8.31 -3.62 -0.73
N ARG A 16 8.81 -3.84 -1.94
CA ARG A 16 9.08 -5.19 -2.46
C ARG A 16 10.15 -5.95 -1.70
N LYS A 17 11.23 -5.28 -1.28
CA LYS A 17 12.36 -5.95 -0.62
C LYS A 17 12.04 -6.31 0.84
N SER A 18 11.52 -5.37 1.59
CA SER A 18 11.22 -5.55 3.01
C SER A 18 9.83 -6.13 3.28
N GLY A 19 8.89 -5.98 2.34
CA GLY A 19 7.49 -6.27 2.58
C GLY A 19 6.80 -5.23 3.47
N TYR A 20 7.43 -4.08 3.70
CA TYR A 20 6.83 -3.01 4.51
C TYR A 20 5.54 -2.53 3.88
N ALA A 21 4.50 -2.48 4.67
CA ALA A 21 3.15 -2.14 4.23
C ALA A 21 2.72 -0.77 4.71
N VAL A 22 2.05 -0.02 3.85
CA VAL A 22 1.36 1.23 4.17
C VAL A 22 -0.09 1.09 3.78
N LEU A 23 -1.00 1.36 4.70
CA LEU A 23 -2.44 1.20 4.52
C LEU A 23 -3.15 2.52 4.72
N ALA A 24 -4.14 2.81 3.88
CA ALA A 24 -5.01 3.98 4.03
C ALA A 24 -6.43 3.61 3.63
N LYS A 25 -7.41 4.15 4.37
CA LYS A 25 -8.81 3.96 4.06
C LYS A 25 -9.33 5.18 3.30
N VAL A 26 -10.10 4.95 2.25
CA VAL A 26 -10.77 5.99 1.48
C VAL A 26 -12.28 5.74 1.45
N LYS A 27 -13.05 6.83 1.51
CA LYS A 27 -14.52 6.76 1.50
C LYS A 27 -15.07 6.33 0.14
N ASN A 28 -14.38 6.71 -0.93
CA ASN A 28 -14.71 6.36 -2.32
C ASN A 28 -13.42 6.09 -3.10
N LYS A 29 -13.52 5.27 -4.12
CA LYS A 29 -12.42 4.96 -5.05
C LYS A 29 -12.26 6.02 -6.13
N THR A 30 -12.25 7.29 -5.77
CA THR A 30 -12.02 8.38 -6.70
C THR A 30 -10.52 8.71 -6.76
N ALA A 31 -10.05 9.18 -7.92
CA ALA A 31 -8.64 9.44 -8.12
C ALA A 31 -8.09 10.49 -7.14
N ASP A 32 -8.87 11.53 -6.83
CA ASP A 32 -8.50 12.58 -5.88
C ASP A 32 -8.37 12.06 -4.44
N LEU A 33 -9.33 11.26 -3.97
CA LEU A 33 -9.28 10.69 -2.62
C LEU A 33 -8.15 9.69 -2.46
N VAL A 34 -7.91 8.86 -3.48
CA VAL A 34 -6.82 7.90 -3.47
C VAL A 34 -5.47 8.60 -3.49
N SER A 35 -5.28 9.61 -4.35
CA SER A 35 -4.03 10.36 -4.43
C SER A 35 -3.74 11.10 -3.13
N ASN A 36 -4.72 11.75 -2.52
CA ASN A 36 -4.56 12.44 -1.25
C ASN A 36 -4.18 11.46 -0.13
N ALA A 37 -4.82 10.29 -0.07
CA ALA A 37 -4.49 9.28 0.93
C ALA A 37 -3.06 8.76 0.77
N ILE A 38 -2.61 8.51 -0.45
CA ILE A 38 -1.23 8.08 -0.73
C ILE A 38 -0.23 9.17 -0.33
N ILE A 39 -0.48 10.41 -0.72
CA ILE A 39 0.38 11.55 -0.38
C ILE A 39 0.50 11.69 1.14
N ASP A 40 -0.61 11.72 1.86
CA ASP A 40 -0.63 11.88 3.31
C ASP A 40 0.15 10.76 4.03
N ARG A 41 0.01 9.53 3.57
CA ARG A 41 0.67 8.38 4.18
C ARG A 41 2.15 8.28 3.82
N LEU A 42 2.55 8.69 2.64
CA LEU A 42 3.94 8.59 2.18
C LEU A 42 4.77 9.85 2.42
N LYS A 43 4.15 10.99 2.68
CA LYS A 43 4.88 12.24 2.91
C LYS A 43 5.95 12.14 4.01
N PRO A 44 5.70 11.50 5.16
CA PRO A 44 6.75 11.26 6.16
C PRO A 44 7.89 10.38 5.67
N LEU A 45 7.67 9.59 4.64
CA LEU A 45 8.61 8.65 4.05
C LEU A 45 9.18 9.14 2.71
N MET A 46 8.87 10.36 2.28
CA MET A 46 9.15 10.83 0.92
C MET A 46 10.63 10.75 0.53
N ARG A 47 11.54 10.90 1.48
CA ARG A 47 12.98 10.76 1.23
C ARG A 47 13.40 9.35 0.81
N LYS A 48 12.61 8.35 1.18
CA LYS A 48 12.85 6.94 0.82
C LYS A 48 12.10 6.51 -0.43
N VAL A 49 11.00 7.20 -0.77
CA VAL A 49 10.15 6.82 -1.90
C VAL A 49 10.78 7.33 -3.20
N SER A 50 11.20 6.40 -4.05
CA SER A 50 11.75 6.73 -5.37
C SER A 50 10.72 6.47 -6.47
N THR A 51 10.11 5.30 -6.49
CA THR A 51 9.17 4.91 -7.52
C THR A 51 7.90 4.30 -6.93
N LEU A 52 6.80 4.45 -7.64
CA LEU A 52 5.50 3.85 -7.34
C LEU A 52 5.02 3.10 -8.57
N THR A 53 4.62 1.85 -8.38
CA THR A 53 4.04 1.04 -9.45
C THR A 53 2.59 0.73 -9.13
N TYR A 54 1.71 1.04 -10.07
CA TYR A 54 0.25 0.85 -9.96
C TYR A 54 -0.24 -0.20 -10.96
N ASP A 55 -1.42 -0.73 -10.70
CA ASP A 55 -2.19 -1.36 -11.76
C ASP A 55 -2.85 -0.28 -12.65
N ASN A 56 -3.57 -0.72 -13.69
CA ASN A 56 -4.25 0.21 -14.60
C ASN A 56 -5.63 0.66 -14.09
N GLY A 57 -5.83 0.67 -12.77
CA GLY A 57 -7.06 1.12 -12.16
C GLY A 57 -7.29 2.62 -12.34
N LYS A 58 -8.55 2.99 -12.59
CA LYS A 58 -8.94 4.40 -12.74
C LYS A 58 -8.68 5.24 -11.50
N GLU A 59 -8.64 4.61 -10.32
CA GLU A 59 -8.33 5.25 -9.05
C GLU A 59 -6.91 5.83 -8.97
N PHE A 60 -6.03 5.44 -9.87
CA PHE A 60 -4.65 5.95 -9.95
C PHE A 60 -4.46 6.99 -11.08
N ALA A 61 -5.55 7.51 -11.63
CA ALA A 61 -5.48 8.49 -12.73
C ALA A 61 -4.78 9.80 -12.31
N ASP A 62 -4.79 10.13 -11.02
CA ASP A 62 -4.16 11.36 -10.48
C ASP A 62 -2.72 11.12 -9.99
N HIS A 63 -2.02 10.16 -10.60
CA HIS A 63 -0.63 9.82 -10.22
C HIS A 63 0.36 10.99 -10.37
N ALA A 64 0.09 11.91 -11.30
CA ALA A 64 0.93 13.10 -11.48
C ALA A 64 0.98 13.98 -10.22
N SER A 65 -0.14 14.14 -9.51
CA SER A 65 -0.20 14.87 -8.24
C SER A 65 0.64 14.16 -7.16
N ILE A 66 0.63 12.84 -7.12
CA ILE A 66 1.44 12.04 -6.20
C ILE A 66 2.92 12.26 -6.49
N ASP A 67 3.33 12.16 -7.75
CA ASP A 67 4.72 12.35 -8.15
C ASP A 67 5.21 13.75 -7.84
N HIS A 68 4.38 14.76 -8.09
CA HIS A 68 4.73 16.14 -7.77
C HIS A 68 4.92 16.36 -6.25
N ALA A 69 4.03 15.80 -5.44
CA ALA A 69 4.06 15.96 -3.99
C ALA A 69 5.23 15.19 -3.33
N LEU A 70 5.60 14.03 -3.87
CA LEU A 70 6.58 13.13 -3.26
C LEU A 70 7.94 13.14 -3.97
N GLY A 71 8.05 13.74 -5.15
CA GLY A 71 9.25 13.65 -5.96
C GLY A 71 9.49 12.23 -6.48
N SER A 72 8.44 11.46 -6.68
CA SER A 72 8.49 10.07 -7.14
C SER A 72 8.27 9.97 -8.64
N ILE A 73 8.48 8.77 -9.18
CA ILE A 73 8.17 8.43 -10.57
C ILE A 73 7.15 7.30 -10.57
N SER A 74 6.05 7.50 -11.28
CA SER A 74 4.99 6.50 -11.40
C SER A 74 5.21 5.59 -12.60
N TYR A 75 4.99 4.31 -12.37
CA TYR A 75 4.95 3.26 -13.39
C TYR A 75 3.63 2.50 -13.29
N PHE A 76 3.18 1.94 -14.41
CA PHE A 76 2.00 1.09 -14.46
C PHE A 76 2.40 -0.33 -14.85
N ALA A 77 1.83 -1.32 -14.14
CA ALA A 77 2.07 -2.72 -14.46
C ALA A 77 1.50 -3.04 -15.84
N ASP A 78 2.23 -3.85 -16.60
CA ASP A 78 1.76 -4.30 -17.90
C ASP A 78 0.47 -5.13 -17.78
N PRO A 79 -0.46 -5.01 -18.72
CA PRO A 79 -1.64 -5.87 -18.76
C PRO A 79 -1.23 -7.35 -18.74
N TYR A 80 -1.98 -8.16 -18.00
CA TYR A 80 -1.77 -9.63 -17.87
C TYR A 80 -0.42 -10.03 -17.24
N SER A 81 0.29 -9.10 -16.61
CA SER A 81 1.58 -9.36 -15.95
C SER A 81 1.40 -9.45 -14.43
N SER A 82 0.68 -10.46 -13.98
CA SER A 82 0.34 -10.65 -12.55
C SER A 82 1.58 -10.78 -11.66
N TRP A 83 2.70 -11.32 -12.16
CA TRP A 83 3.95 -11.42 -11.41
C TRP A 83 4.54 -10.07 -11.02
N GLN A 84 4.22 -8.99 -11.73
CA GLN A 84 4.64 -7.63 -11.38
C GLN A 84 3.94 -7.10 -10.12
N ARG A 85 2.87 -7.77 -9.69
CA ARG A 85 2.04 -7.39 -8.55
C ARG A 85 2.00 -8.42 -7.44
N GLY A 86 2.81 -9.47 -7.53
CA GLY A 86 2.78 -10.58 -6.56
C GLY A 86 2.91 -10.14 -5.10
N SER A 87 3.76 -9.15 -4.81
CA SER A 87 3.92 -8.61 -3.46
C SER A 87 2.65 -7.94 -2.94
N ASN A 88 1.94 -7.21 -3.81
CA ASN A 88 0.69 -6.55 -3.45
C ASN A 88 -0.44 -7.56 -3.23
N GLU A 89 -0.53 -8.57 -4.07
CA GLU A 89 -1.51 -9.65 -3.89
C GLU A 89 -1.28 -10.42 -2.58
N ASN A 90 -0.02 -10.70 -2.25
CA ASN A 90 0.32 -11.33 -0.97
C ASN A 90 -0.08 -10.45 0.22
N LEU A 91 0.22 -9.15 0.17
CA LEU A 91 -0.19 -8.21 1.20
C LEU A 91 -1.71 -8.18 1.36
N ASN A 92 -2.44 -8.13 0.25
CA ASN A 92 -3.91 -8.13 0.27
C ASN A 92 -4.46 -9.39 0.93
N GLY A 93 -3.86 -10.55 0.67
CA GLY A 93 -4.20 -11.79 1.35
C GLY A 93 -3.97 -11.73 2.86
N LEU A 94 -2.89 -11.12 3.31
CA LEU A 94 -2.61 -10.93 4.73
C LEU A 94 -3.61 -9.98 5.40
N ILE A 95 -3.97 -8.89 4.72
CA ILE A 95 -4.98 -7.95 5.22
C ILE A 95 -6.35 -8.66 5.37
N ARG A 96 -6.69 -9.54 4.46
CA ARG A 96 -7.95 -10.30 4.51
C ARG A 96 -8.04 -11.27 5.70
N GLN A 97 -6.94 -11.62 6.35
CA GLN A 97 -6.96 -12.36 7.61
C GLN A 97 -7.55 -11.54 8.76
N TYR A 98 -7.41 -10.22 8.71
CA TYR A 98 -7.95 -9.28 9.72
C TYR A 98 -9.27 -8.65 9.28
N ILE A 99 -9.44 -8.43 7.97
CA ILE A 99 -10.61 -7.79 7.39
C ILE A 99 -11.15 -8.68 6.27
N PRO A 100 -12.02 -9.65 6.61
CA PRO A 100 -12.63 -10.54 5.60
C PRO A 100 -13.46 -9.75 4.58
N LYS A 101 -13.65 -10.30 3.40
CA LYS A 101 -14.48 -9.70 2.34
C LYS A 101 -15.93 -9.43 2.77
N SER A 102 -16.44 -10.20 3.71
CA SER A 102 -17.80 -10.06 4.25
C SER A 102 -17.96 -8.85 5.17
N ARG A 103 -16.86 -8.34 5.73
CA ARG A 103 -16.87 -7.21 6.66
C ARG A 103 -17.05 -5.89 5.92
N LEU A 104 -17.92 -5.02 6.44
CA LEU A 104 -18.09 -3.66 5.94
C LEU A 104 -16.89 -2.80 6.33
N LEU A 105 -16.28 -2.12 5.37
CA LEU A 105 -15.14 -1.22 5.66
C LEU A 105 -15.53 -0.01 6.50
N SER A 106 -16.80 0.36 6.53
CA SER A 106 -17.31 1.41 7.43
C SER A 106 -17.13 1.07 8.91
N THR A 107 -17.05 -0.23 9.24
CA THR A 107 -16.82 -0.71 10.62
C THR A 107 -15.34 -0.76 10.99
N VAL A 108 -14.43 -0.55 10.05
CA VAL A 108 -13.00 -0.51 10.28
C VAL A 108 -12.58 0.92 10.54
N SER A 109 -12.16 1.23 11.78
CA SER A 109 -11.66 2.56 12.14
C SER A 109 -10.23 2.77 11.64
N ASP A 110 -9.82 4.04 11.55
CA ASP A 110 -8.43 4.38 11.21
C ASP A 110 -7.45 3.82 12.26
N ALA A 111 -7.84 3.81 13.53
CA ALA A 111 -7.04 3.23 14.61
C ALA A 111 -6.88 1.71 14.45
N GLU A 112 -7.93 0.99 14.06
CA GLU A 112 -7.86 -0.44 13.78
C GLU A 112 -6.97 -0.72 12.57
N LEU A 113 -7.08 0.08 11.52
CA LEU A 113 -6.25 -0.07 10.32
C LEU A 113 -4.77 0.18 10.65
N ALA A 114 -4.46 1.19 11.46
CA ALA A 114 -3.11 1.45 11.93
C ALA A 114 -2.56 0.28 12.77
N LYS A 115 -3.38 -0.34 13.60
CA LYS A 115 -3.03 -1.54 14.37
C LYS A 115 -2.69 -2.71 13.45
N ILE A 116 -3.49 -2.96 12.43
CA ILE A 116 -3.24 -4.02 11.44
C ILE A 116 -1.94 -3.76 10.69
N GLU A 117 -1.71 -2.54 10.24
CA GLU A 117 -0.45 -2.12 9.60
C GLU A 117 0.75 -2.42 10.51
N GLY A 118 0.66 -2.06 11.78
CA GLY A 118 1.70 -2.34 12.77
C GLY A 118 1.94 -3.83 12.97
N LEU A 119 0.89 -4.63 13.08
CA LEU A 119 0.98 -6.08 13.21
C LEU A 119 1.69 -6.71 12.01
N LEU A 120 1.36 -6.27 10.80
CA LEU A 120 1.99 -6.78 9.58
C LEU A 120 3.46 -6.38 9.48
N ASN A 121 3.79 -5.13 9.82
CA ASN A 121 5.15 -4.61 9.74
C ASN A 121 6.08 -5.12 10.83
N ASN A 122 5.53 -5.59 11.94
CA ASN A 122 6.29 -6.17 13.05
C ASN A 122 6.20 -7.70 13.13
N ARG A 123 5.70 -8.35 12.10
CA ARG A 123 5.65 -9.81 12.01
C ARG A 123 6.92 -10.35 11.37
N PRO A 124 7.71 -11.20 12.06
CA PRO A 124 8.91 -11.81 11.48
C PRO A 124 8.59 -12.58 10.18
N ARG A 125 9.44 -12.43 9.18
CA ARG A 125 9.28 -13.08 7.87
C ARG A 125 10.43 -14.04 7.61
N LYS A 126 10.11 -15.27 7.25
CA LYS A 126 11.12 -16.29 6.94
C LYS A 126 12.08 -15.83 5.85
N ARG A 127 11.56 -15.22 4.76
CA ARG A 127 12.38 -14.72 3.64
C ARG A 127 13.31 -13.57 4.02
N LEU A 128 13.08 -12.91 5.15
CA LEU A 128 13.92 -11.84 5.69
C LEU A 128 14.86 -12.35 6.78
N GLY A 129 15.08 -13.66 6.89
CA GLY A 129 15.86 -14.25 7.97
C GLY A 129 15.20 -14.04 9.35
N TYR A 130 13.87 -14.08 9.39
CA TYR A 130 13.02 -13.83 10.57
C TYR A 130 13.08 -12.41 11.11
N LYS A 131 13.62 -11.48 10.35
CA LYS A 131 13.49 -10.04 10.63
C LYS A 131 12.08 -9.56 10.25
N THR A 132 11.67 -8.45 10.85
CA THR A 132 10.39 -7.83 10.52
C THR A 132 10.53 -6.91 9.31
N PRO A 133 9.44 -6.67 8.55
CA PRO A 133 9.44 -5.65 7.51
C PRO A 133 9.89 -4.27 8.01
N HIS A 134 9.45 -3.89 9.21
CA HIS A 134 9.84 -2.62 9.83
C HIS A 134 11.36 -2.52 10.03
N GLU A 135 11.98 -3.57 10.57
CA GLU A 135 13.45 -3.59 10.80
C GLU A 135 14.22 -3.43 9.49
N VAL A 136 13.83 -4.19 8.46
CA VAL A 136 14.50 -4.16 7.16
C VAL A 136 14.30 -2.81 6.46
N PHE A 137 13.09 -2.27 6.50
CA PHE A 137 12.76 -1.00 5.87
C PHE A 137 13.47 0.19 6.53
N THR A 138 13.49 0.24 7.85
CA THR A 138 14.12 1.36 8.58
C THR A 138 15.64 1.35 8.49
N LYS A 139 16.26 0.18 8.33
CA LYS A 139 17.71 0.05 8.14
C LYS A 139 18.15 0.30 6.70
N SER A 140 17.23 0.38 5.75
CA SER A 140 17.57 0.67 4.35
C SER A 140 17.85 2.15 4.17
N PHE A 141 19.06 2.47 3.71
CA PHE A 141 19.47 3.84 3.36
C PHE A 141 19.19 4.18 1.90
N ASN A 142 18.92 3.18 1.07
CA ASN A 142 18.68 3.36 -0.35
C ASN A 142 17.22 3.75 -0.63
N PRO A 143 16.97 4.55 -1.68
CA PRO A 143 15.61 4.80 -2.14
C PRO A 143 14.88 3.50 -2.45
N VAL A 144 13.61 3.42 -2.11
CA VAL A 144 12.81 2.22 -2.25
C VAL A 144 11.72 2.37 -3.32
N ALA A 145 11.36 1.25 -3.91
CA ALA A 145 10.26 1.14 -4.84
C ALA A 145 9.03 0.58 -4.12
N LEU A 146 7.92 1.29 -4.20
CA LEU A 146 6.64 0.87 -3.63
C LEU A 146 5.70 0.40 -4.73
N ARG A 147 4.84 -0.52 -4.37
CA ARG A 147 3.77 -1.02 -5.25
C ARG A 147 2.42 -0.86 -4.56
N ALA A 148 1.51 -0.40 -5.34
CA ALA A 148 0.12 -0.28 -4.92
C ALA A 148 -0.75 -1.42 -5.47
#